data_9489909d1a9f687246ad5d89b5cc0fa3
#
_entry.id   9489909d1a9f687246ad5d89b5cc0fa3
#
_cell.length_a   1.000
_cell.length_b   1.000
_cell.length_c   1.000
_cell.angle_alpha   90.00
_cell.angle_beta   90.00
_cell.angle_gamma   90.00
#
_symmetry.space_group_name_H-M   'P 1'
#
loop_
_entity.id
_entity.type
_entity.pdbx_description
1 polymer ?
#
loop_
_entity_poly.entity_id
_entity_poly.type
_entity_poly.pdbx_seq_one_letter_code
_entity_poly.pdbx_strand_id
1 'polypeptide(L)'
;PAAASSRQPGAPIRFSGPQVQWLLAQERRWLATRLATRPARPWLWLQPEASPPADGPIRHARGLRLHDCGQGYAGSLRCALPLPLASECLGDIVLQHPQPARADALLEECARVLVEGGRLWLFLLNPWSPYRLRMAGPLPAAAAGRWLPRLRAQGLQVDPPRYLGPRWTMTQGDGHVHDSPLPLRAACVVVAEKRGLAPVAPAPRAWRRGAAPAA
;
A
#
# COMPACT_ATOMS: atom_id res chain seq x y z
N PRO A 1 -38.06 10.41 17.05
CA PRO A 1 -37.64 9.09 16.61
C PRO A 1 -36.52 9.25 15.60
N ALA A 2 -35.29 8.93 16.03
CA ALA A 2 -34.12 8.95 15.18
C ALA A 2 -34.23 7.75 14.23
N ALA A 3 -34.29 8.00 12.93
CA ALA A 3 -34.25 6.98 11.92
C ALA A 3 -32.91 6.26 11.99
N ALA A 4 -32.92 5.02 12.45
CA ALA A 4 -31.78 4.13 12.35
C ALA A 4 -31.51 3.87 10.86
N SER A 5 -30.45 4.48 10.33
CA SER A 5 -29.95 4.21 8.98
C SER A 5 -29.48 2.76 8.94
N SER A 6 -30.33 1.85 8.47
CA SER A 6 -29.97 0.47 8.22
C SER A 6 -29.02 0.43 7.02
N ARG A 7 -27.73 0.27 7.32
CA ARG A 7 -26.71 0.09 6.31
C ARG A 7 -26.92 -1.28 5.65
N GLN A 8 -27.20 -1.30 4.36
CA GLN A 8 -27.15 -2.53 3.59
C GLN A 8 -25.72 -3.10 3.65
N PRO A 9 -25.55 -4.39 4.00
CA PRO A 9 -24.25 -5.04 3.94
C PRO A 9 -23.74 -5.00 2.49
N GLY A 10 -22.59 -4.39 2.27
CA GLY A 10 -21.98 -4.29 0.95
C GLY A 10 -22.05 -2.91 0.27
N ALA A 11 -22.68 -1.90 0.89
CA ALA A 11 -22.60 -0.54 0.34
C ALA A 11 -21.13 -0.08 0.28
N PRO A 12 -20.66 0.48 -0.86
CA PRO A 12 -19.28 0.94 -0.99
C PRO A 12 -19.03 2.04 0.06
N ILE A 13 -17.90 1.90 0.75
CA ILE A 13 -17.47 2.89 1.73
C ILE A 13 -17.07 4.13 0.94
N ARG A 14 -17.81 5.22 1.11
CA ARG A 14 -17.53 6.47 0.40
C ARG A 14 -16.45 7.24 1.14
N PHE A 15 -15.33 7.45 0.46
CA PHE A 15 -14.26 8.36 0.87
C PHE A 15 -14.58 9.80 0.44
N SER A 16 -15.84 10.21 0.61
CA SER A 16 -16.34 11.54 0.27
C SER A 16 -16.20 12.50 1.48
N GLY A 17 -16.01 13.76 1.17
CA GLY A 17 -15.87 14.81 2.17
C GLY A 17 -14.52 15.51 2.11
N PRO A 18 -14.47 16.82 2.37
CA PRO A 18 -13.27 17.64 2.17
C PRO A 18 -12.08 17.19 3.03
N GLN A 19 -12.33 16.70 4.26
CA GLN A 19 -11.29 16.23 5.16
C GLN A 19 -10.61 14.97 4.62
N VAL A 20 -11.40 14.05 4.08
CA VAL A 20 -10.89 12.79 3.51
C VAL A 20 -10.15 13.05 2.21
N GLN A 21 -10.72 13.85 1.31
CA GLN A 21 -10.10 14.21 0.04
C GLN A 21 -8.77 14.95 0.26
N TRP A 22 -8.72 15.83 1.25
CA TRP A 22 -7.48 16.49 1.63
C TRP A 22 -6.42 15.49 2.13
N LEU A 23 -6.82 14.51 2.97
CA LEU A 23 -5.91 13.46 3.43
C LEU A 23 -5.38 12.62 2.27
N LEU A 24 -6.25 12.19 1.35
CA LEU A 24 -5.85 11.46 0.15
C LEU A 24 -4.85 12.26 -0.71
N ALA A 25 -5.04 13.59 -0.81
CA ALA A 25 -4.11 14.47 -1.50
C ALA A 25 -2.74 14.54 -0.80
N GLN A 26 -2.69 14.55 0.53
CA GLN A 26 -1.44 14.51 1.30
C GLN A 26 -0.69 13.19 1.09
N GLU A 27 -1.40 12.06 1.12
CA GLU A 27 -0.82 10.74 0.84
C GLU A 27 -0.21 10.68 -0.56
N ARG A 28 -0.91 11.22 -1.57
CA ARG A 28 -0.42 11.30 -2.96
C ARG A 28 0.86 12.14 -3.05
N ARG A 29 0.91 13.29 -2.40
CA ARG A 29 2.09 14.17 -2.37
C ARG A 29 3.28 13.45 -1.71
N TRP A 30 3.06 12.82 -0.57
CA TRP A 30 4.09 12.06 0.12
C TRP A 30 4.62 10.92 -0.76
N LEU A 31 3.73 10.17 -1.40
CA LEU A 31 4.09 9.09 -2.31
C LEU A 31 4.89 9.61 -3.51
N ALA A 32 4.48 10.74 -4.09
CA ALA A 32 5.16 11.35 -5.23
C ALA A 32 6.62 11.65 -4.93
N THR A 33 6.93 12.20 -3.75
CA THR A 33 8.33 12.49 -3.34
C THR A 33 9.15 11.23 -3.22
N ARG A 34 8.56 10.12 -2.75
CA ARG A 34 9.25 8.83 -2.59
C ARG A 34 9.46 8.10 -3.91
N LEU A 35 8.51 8.19 -4.82
CA LEU A 35 8.60 7.58 -6.14
C LEU A 35 9.55 8.36 -7.07
N ALA A 36 9.69 9.67 -6.90
CA ALA A 36 10.61 10.49 -7.69
C ALA A 36 12.09 10.07 -7.55
N THR A 37 12.45 9.43 -6.44
CA THR A 37 13.82 8.92 -6.20
C THR A 37 14.04 7.49 -6.70
N ARG A 38 13.03 6.87 -7.30
CA ARG A 38 13.08 5.49 -7.78
C ARG A 38 13.08 5.42 -9.30
N PRO A 39 13.67 4.37 -9.89
CA PRO A 39 13.55 4.16 -11.33
C PRO A 39 12.08 3.96 -11.72
N ALA A 40 11.70 4.51 -12.86
CA ALA A 40 10.36 4.36 -13.42
C ALA A 40 10.10 2.90 -13.77
N ARG A 41 9.15 2.27 -13.09
CA ARG A 41 8.73 0.88 -13.28
C ARG A 41 7.22 0.81 -13.52
N PRO A 42 6.69 -0.25 -14.15
CA PRO A 42 5.25 -0.47 -14.22
C PRO A 42 4.63 -0.50 -12.83
N TRP A 43 3.45 0.11 -12.69
CA TRP A 43 2.81 0.26 -11.39
C TRP A 43 1.31 -0.03 -11.42
N LEU A 44 0.78 -0.40 -10.26
CA LEU A 44 -0.64 -0.52 -9.98
C LEU A 44 -1.01 0.42 -8.83
N TRP A 45 -2.07 1.19 -8.99
CA TRP A 45 -2.65 1.98 -7.92
C TRP A 45 -4.10 1.59 -7.69
N LEU A 46 -4.36 1.02 -6.52
CA LEU A 46 -5.69 0.73 -6.05
C LEU A 46 -6.15 1.86 -5.13
N GLN A 47 -7.15 2.59 -5.58
CA GLN A 47 -7.73 3.74 -4.90
C GLN A 47 -9.05 3.37 -4.20
N PRO A 48 -9.47 4.08 -3.13
CA PRO A 48 -10.76 3.82 -2.49
C PRO A 48 -11.95 4.26 -3.34
N GLU A 49 -11.77 5.25 -4.23
CA GLU A 49 -12.78 5.79 -5.13
C GLU A 49 -12.18 6.17 -6.48
N ALA A 50 -13.05 6.29 -7.48
CA ALA A 50 -12.66 6.83 -8.78
C ALA A 50 -12.12 8.27 -8.62
N SER A 51 -10.89 8.50 -9.06
CA SER A 51 -10.25 9.81 -9.06
C SER A 51 -10.00 10.29 -10.48
N PRO A 52 -10.07 11.60 -10.75
CA PRO A 52 -9.69 12.16 -12.04
C PRO A 52 -8.27 11.74 -12.45
N PRO A 53 -8.00 11.54 -13.74
CA PRO A 53 -6.69 11.08 -14.22
C PRO A 53 -5.54 12.05 -13.97
N ALA A 54 -5.83 13.33 -13.70
CA ALA A 54 -4.81 14.39 -13.61
C ALA A 54 -3.91 14.33 -12.35
N ASP A 55 -4.33 13.66 -11.30
CA ASP A 55 -3.72 13.79 -9.96
C ASP A 55 -2.82 12.63 -9.53
N GLY A 56 -2.23 11.90 -10.46
CA GLY A 56 -1.36 10.78 -10.13
C GLY A 56 0.09 11.19 -9.84
N PRO A 57 0.71 10.65 -8.79
CA PRO A 57 2.11 10.91 -8.47
C PRO A 57 3.08 10.31 -9.48
N ILE A 58 2.62 9.38 -10.32
CA ILE A 58 3.47 8.63 -11.25
C ILE A 58 3.18 9.08 -12.68
N ARG A 59 4.05 9.91 -13.26
CA ARG A 59 3.85 10.49 -14.60
C ARG A 59 4.55 9.76 -15.73
N HIS A 60 5.55 8.90 -15.47
CA HIS A 60 6.52 8.49 -16.47
C HIS A 60 6.62 6.98 -16.75
N ALA A 61 5.74 6.15 -16.17
CA ALA A 61 5.76 4.72 -16.43
C ALA A 61 4.36 4.19 -16.76
N ARG A 62 4.31 3.03 -17.43
CA ARG A 62 3.05 2.31 -17.68
C ARG A 62 2.41 1.92 -16.36
N GLY A 63 1.16 2.27 -16.15
CA GLY A 63 0.48 1.98 -14.90
C GLY A 63 -1.02 1.82 -15.04
N LEU A 64 -1.57 1.13 -14.07
CA LEU A 64 -3.00 0.86 -13.95
C LEU A 64 -3.54 1.56 -12.70
N ARG A 65 -4.66 2.26 -12.87
CA ARG A 65 -5.44 2.81 -11.76
C ARG A 65 -6.74 2.04 -11.66
N LEU A 66 -6.97 1.51 -10.50
CA LEU A 66 -8.19 0.78 -10.18
C LEU A 66 -8.81 1.36 -8.92
N HIS A 67 -10.12 1.26 -8.80
CA HIS A 67 -10.86 1.57 -7.58
C HIS A 67 -11.81 0.43 -7.26
N ASP A 68 -12.12 0.27 -5.99
CA ASP A 68 -13.06 -0.75 -5.53
C ASP A 68 -14.49 -0.39 -5.97
N CYS A 69 -15.19 -1.33 -6.61
CA CYS A 69 -16.58 -1.18 -7.03
C CYS A 69 -17.53 -2.17 -6.32
N GLY A 70 -17.12 -2.71 -5.17
CA GLY A 70 -17.91 -3.61 -4.32
C GLY A 70 -17.71 -5.09 -4.63
N GLN A 71 -17.89 -5.53 -5.86
CA GLN A 71 -17.70 -6.94 -6.28
C GLN A 71 -16.36 -7.17 -7.00
N GLY A 72 -15.62 -6.12 -7.27
CA GLY A 72 -14.35 -6.17 -8.01
C GLY A 72 -13.71 -4.81 -8.07
N TYR A 73 -12.95 -4.58 -9.12
CA TYR A 73 -12.20 -3.35 -9.37
C TYR A 73 -12.56 -2.79 -10.74
N ALA A 74 -12.61 -1.47 -10.85
CA ALA A 74 -12.86 -0.74 -12.09
C ALA A 74 -11.86 0.42 -12.22
N GLY A 75 -11.68 0.94 -13.43
CA GLY A 75 -10.76 2.04 -13.73
C GLY A 75 -10.11 1.85 -15.07
N SER A 76 -8.79 1.70 -15.12
CA SER A 76 -8.06 1.42 -16.36
C SER A 76 -8.53 0.12 -17.06
N LEU A 77 -9.04 -0.80 -16.25
CA LEU A 77 -9.73 -2.01 -16.69
C LEU A 77 -10.78 -2.40 -15.64
N ARG A 78 -11.70 -3.30 -15.98
CA ARG A 78 -12.63 -3.90 -15.02
C ARG A 78 -12.23 -5.34 -14.78
N CYS A 79 -12.01 -5.70 -13.50
CA CYS A 79 -11.60 -7.04 -13.12
C CYS A 79 -12.05 -7.41 -11.70
N ALA A 80 -11.90 -8.69 -11.39
CA ALA A 80 -11.97 -9.22 -10.03
C ALA A 80 -10.60 -9.82 -9.67
N LEU A 81 -10.46 -10.35 -8.45
CA LEU A 81 -9.32 -11.18 -8.10
C LEU A 81 -9.53 -12.61 -8.64
N PRO A 82 -8.47 -13.23 -9.17
CA PRO A 82 -7.12 -12.73 -9.38
C PRO A 82 -7.04 -11.64 -10.46
N LEU A 83 -6.06 -10.73 -10.36
CA LEU A 83 -5.86 -9.68 -11.35
C LEU A 83 -5.41 -10.29 -12.70
N PRO A 84 -5.90 -9.79 -13.84
CA PRO A 84 -5.49 -10.27 -15.17
C PRO A 84 -4.11 -9.74 -15.56
N LEU A 85 -3.13 -9.96 -14.70
CA LEU A 85 -1.74 -9.55 -14.84
C LEU A 85 -0.82 -10.74 -14.69
N ALA A 86 0.28 -10.74 -15.45
CA ALA A 86 1.31 -11.75 -15.29
C ALA A 86 1.97 -11.66 -13.91
N SER A 87 2.52 -12.76 -13.44
CA SER A 87 3.37 -12.76 -12.25
C SER A 87 4.61 -11.91 -12.50
N GLU A 88 5.08 -11.22 -11.46
CA GLU A 88 6.33 -10.46 -11.49
C GLU A 88 6.41 -9.42 -12.62
N CYS A 89 5.33 -8.66 -12.83
CA CYS A 89 5.27 -7.65 -13.89
C CYS A 89 5.22 -6.20 -13.39
N LEU A 90 5.03 -5.97 -12.07
CA LEU A 90 4.90 -4.64 -11.48
C LEU A 90 6.06 -4.32 -10.55
N GLY A 91 6.62 -3.12 -10.66
CA GLY A 91 7.67 -2.62 -9.78
C GLY A 91 7.17 -1.92 -8.54
N ASP A 92 6.02 -1.25 -8.64
CA ASP A 92 5.40 -0.56 -7.51
C ASP A 92 3.88 -0.81 -7.48
N ILE A 93 3.37 -1.15 -6.29
CA ILE A 93 1.93 -1.31 -6.03
C ILE A 93 1.53 -0.36 -4.92
N VAL A 94 0.49 0.42 -5.13
CA VAL A 94 -0.07 1.34 -4.15
C VAL A 94 -1.47 0.88 -3.78
N LEU A 95 -1.66 0.53 -2.52
CA LEU A 95 -2.95 0.20 -1.94
C LEU A 95 -3.39 1.35 -1.04
N GLN A 96 -4.34 2.13 -1.48
CA GLN A 96 -4.85 3.27 -0.73
C GLN A 96 -6.18 2.88 -0.07
N HIS A 97 -6.17 2.70 1.24
CA HIS A 97 -7.31 2.31 2.09
C HIS A 97 -8.07 1.08 1.58
N PRO A 98 -7.40 -0.05 1.32
CA PRO A 98 -8.06 -1.25 0.83
C PRO A 98 -9.06 -1.79 1.86
N GLN A 99 -10.09 -2.48 1.37
CA GLN A 99 -11.10 -3.08 2.23
C GLN A 99 -10.51 -4.26 3.03
N PRO A 100 -10.64 -4.28 4.37
CA PRO A 100 -10.10 -5.36 5.19
C PRO A 100 -10.69 -6.76 4.89
N ALA A 101 -11.93 -6.81 4.41
CA ALA A 101 -12.61 -8.06 4.10
C ALA A 101 -11.95 -8.87 2.97
N ARG A 102 -11.20 -8.23 2.09
CA ARG A 102 -10.50 -8.85 0.96
C ARG A 102 -8.98 -8.82 1.09
N ALA A 103 -8.49 -8.48 2.28
CA ALA A 103 -7.08 -8.21 2.50
C ALA A 103 -6.18 -9.38 2.07
N ASP A 104 -6.52 -10.61 2.48
CA ASP A 104 -5.64 -11.76 2.26
C ASP A 104 -5.51 -12.10 0.77
N ALA A 105 -6.63 -12.22 0.05
CA ALA A 105 -6.61 -12.47 -1.39
C ALA A 105 -5.95 -11.32 -2.18
N LEU A 106 -6.15 -10.07 -1.74
CA LEU A 106 -5.52 -8.92 -2.38
C LEU A 106 -4.00 -8.89 -2.15
N LEU A 107 -3.53 -9.20 -0.95
CA LEU A 107 -2.10 -9.22 -0.63
C LEU A 107 -1.37 -10.39 -1.31
N GLU A 108 -2.00 -11.56 -1.38
CA GLU A 108 -1.50 -12.71 -2.15
C GLU A 108 -1.29 -12.33 -3.60
N GLU A 109 -2.28 -11.69 -4.20
CA GLU A 109 -2.23 -11.24 -5.58
C GLU A 109 -1.17 -10.15 -5.80
N CYS A 110 -1.06 -9.19 -4.87
CA CYS A 110 0.01 -8.20 -4.91
C CYS A 110 1.41 -8.84 -4.86
N ALA A 111 1.62 -9.82 -3.99
CA ALA A 111 2.88 -10.54 -3.89
C ALA A 111 3.20 -11.33 -5.17
N ARG A 112 2.17 -11.89 -5.83
CA ARG A 112 2.32 -12.62 -7.11
C ARG A 112 2.78 -11.69 -8.24
N VAL A 113 2.12 -10.54 -8.39
CA VAL A 113 2.39 -9.63 -9.54
C VAL A 113 3.59 -8.71 -9.31
N LEU A 114 4.05 -8.55 -8.07
CA LEU A 114 5.20 -7.72 -7.73
C LEU A 114 6.51 -8.39 -8.14
N VAL A 115 7.38 -7.68 -8.86
CA VAL A 115 8.73 -8.16 -9.20
C VAL A 115 9.62 -8.22 -7.96
N GLU A 116 10.70 -8.95 -8.04
CA GLU A 116 11.77 -8.91 -7.05
C GLU A 116 12.37 -7.50 -6.92
N GLY A 117 12.58 -7.02 -5.68
CA GLY A 117 12.95 -5.62 -5.40
C GLY A 117 11.83 -4.61 -5.67
N GLY A 118 10.62 -5.07 -5.99
CA GLY A 118 9.42 -4.25 -6.10
C GLY A 118 8.86 -3.87 -4.73
N ARG A 119 8.09 -2.79 -4.67
CA ARG A 119 7.52 -2.26 -3.41
C ARG A 119 6.02 -2.17 -3.43
N LEU A 120 5.44 -2.55 -2.31
CA LEU A 120 4.06 -2.34 -1.94
C LEU A 120 3.96 -1.18 -0.96
N TRP A 121 3.15 -0.18 -1.29
CA TRP A 121 2.85 1.01 -0.48
C TRP A 121 1.42 0.89 0.03
N LEU A 122 1.24 0.62 1.32
CA LEU A 122 -0.06 0.41 1.92
C LEU A 122 -0.43 1.61 2.80
N PHE A 123 -1.47 2.36 2.42
CA PHE A 123 -2.02 3.46 3.20
C PHE A 123 -3.27 2.99 3.96
N LEU A 124 -3.32 3.28 5.25
CA LEU A 124 -4.40 2.92 6.16
C LEU A 124 -4.85 4.14 6.96
N LEU A 125 -6.13 4.28 7.22
CA LEU A 125 -6.61 5.25 8.20
C LEU A 125 -6.20 4.80 9.60
N ASN A 126 -5.57 5.70 10.34
CA ASN A 126 -5.12 5.41 11.68
C ASN A 126 -6.29 5.44 12.66
N PRO A 127 -6.66 4.33 13.33
CA PRO A 127 -7.76 4.28 14.27
C PRO A 127 -7.55 5.16 15.51
N TRP A 128 -6.31 5.47 15.85
CA TRP A 128 -5.92 6.24 17.04
C TRP A 128 -5.79 7.74 16.78
N SER A 129 -5.99 8.17 15.54
CA SER A 129 -5.87 9.59 15.19
C SER A 129 -7.07 10.39 15.69
N PRO A 130 -6.84 11.51 16.41
CA PRO A 130 -7.92 12.44 16.77
C PRO A 130 -8.60 13.07 15.53
N TYR A 131 -7.90 13.19 14.42
CA TYR A 131 -8.45 13.70 13.17
C TYR A 131 -9.64 12.88 12.66
N ARG A 132 -9.67 11.59 12.99
CA ARG A 132 -10.79 10.69 12.63
C ARG A 132 -12.14 11.17 13.15
N LEU A 133 -12.17 11.82 14.30
CA LEU A 133 -13.40 12.37 14.88
C LEU A 133 -14.03 13.48 14.02
N ARG A 134 -13.25 14.04 13.12
CA ARG A 134 -13.67 15.10 12.18
C ARG A 134 -14.05 14.57 10.80
N MET A 135 -13.78 13.30 10.52
CA MET A 135 -14.17 12.68 9.27
C MET A 135 -15.63 12.25 9.32
N ALA A 136 -16.41 12.63 8.32
CA ALA A 136 -17.81 12.23 8.23
C ALA A 136 -17.94 10.75 7.90
N GLY A 137 -18.74 10.03 8.66
CA GLY A 137 -19.11 8.63 8.43
C GLY A 137 -18.11 7.60 8.96
N PRO A 138 -18.51 6.33 9.03
CA PRO A 138 -17.68 5.23 9.49
C PRO A 138 -16.72 4.79 8.36
N LEU A 139 -15.55 5.37 8.30
CA LEU A 139 -14.48 4.93 7.43
C LEU A 139 -13.76 3.71 8.01
N PRO A 140 -13.27 2.78 7.17
CA PRO A 140 -12.55 1.60 7.63
C PRO A 140 -11.18 2.03 8.13
N ALA A 141 -11.06 2.19 9.43
CA ALA A 141 -9.75 2.38 10.03
C ALA A 141 -9.21 1.01 10.46
N ALA A 142 -8.00 0.73 10.08
CA ALA A 142 -7.33 -0.51 10.42
C ALA A 142 -5.97 -0.22 11.06
N ALA A 143 -5.75 -0.79 12.23
CA ALA A 143 -4.44 -0.74 12.84
C ALA A 143 -3.42 -1.47 11.95
N ALA A 144 -2.25 -0.86 11.73
CA ALA A 144 -1.16 -1.47 10.96
C ALA A 144 -0.82 -2.88 11.48
N GLY A 145 -0.92 -3.10 12.79
CA GLY A 145 -0.67 -4.41 13.41
C GLY A 145 -1.48 -5.57 12.85
N ARG A 146 -2.61 -5.35 12.22
CA ARG A 146 -3.39 -6.40 11.54
C ARG A 146 -2.86 -6.72 10.13
N TRP A 147 -2.17 -5.79 9.51
CA TRP A 147 -1.65 -5.93 8.15
C TRP A 147 -0.21 -6.45 8.12
N LEU A 148 0.61 -6.09 9.11
CA LEU A 148 2.01 -6.49 9.18
C LEU A 148 2.22 -8.00 9.13
N PRO A 149 1.51 -8.84 9.92
CA PRO A 149 1.65 -10.29 9.85
C PRO A 149 1.23 -10.85 8.49
N ARG A 150 0.16 -10.30 7.89
CA ARG A 150 -0.33 -10.73 6.58
C ARG A 150 0.69 -10.44 5.46
N LEU A 151 1.29 -9.25 5.47
CA LEU A 151 2.34 -8.90 4.52
C LEU A 151 3.56 -9.83 4.65
N ARG A 152 3.97 -10.13 5.87
CA ARG A 152 5.08 -11.06 6.13
C ARG A 152 4.76 -12.49 5.73
N ALA A 153 3.51 -12.93 5.91
CA ALA A 153 3.05 -14.25 5.47
C ALA A 153 3.13 -14.41 3.93
N GLN A 154 3.06 -13.30 3.19
CA GLN A 154 3.28 -13.28 1.74
C GLN A 154 4.77 -13.18 1.33
N GLY A 155 5.69 -13.35 2.27
CA GLY A 155 7.13 -13.26 2.01
C GLY A 155 7.67 -11.85 1.80
N LEU A 156 6.89 -10.81 2.13
CA LEU A 156 7.33 -9.44 1.97
C LEU A 156 8.11 -8.97 3.20
N GLN A 157 9.23 -8.29 2.97
CA GLN A 157 9.96 -7.59 4.03
C GLN A 157 9.28 -6.27 4.30
N VAL A 158 8.86 -6.05 5.54
CA VAL A 158 8.02 -4.92 5.93
C VAL A 158 8.82 -3.92 6.76
N ASP A 159 8.85 -2.67 6.32
CA ASP A 159 9.44 -1.57 7.05
C ASP A 159 8.56 -1.15 8.25
N PRO A 160 9.13 -0.50 9.27
CA PRO A 160 8.36 0.09 10.35
C PRO A 160 7.29 1.07 9.83
N PRO A 161 6.05 1.02 10.37
CA PRO A 161 4.99 1.92 9.94
C PRO A 161 5.34 3.38 10.20
N ARG A 162 4.96 4.25 9.27
CA ARG A 162 5.09 5.70 9.38
C ARG A 162 3.71 6.34 9.36
N TYR A 163 3.57 7.48 10.02
CA TYR A 163 2.29 8.17 10.14
C TYR A 163 2.35 9.54 9.49
N LEU A 164 1.36 9.88 8.68
CA LEU A 164 1.31 11.11 7.90
C LEU A 164 -0.07 11.80 7.99
N GLY A 165 -0.14 13.01 7.50
CA GLY A 165 -1.33 13.83 7.58
C GLY A 165 -1.47 14.61 8.90
N PRO A 166 -2.62 15.25 9.15
CA PRO A 166 -2.83 16.10 10.31
C PRO A 166 -2.98 15.28 11.60
N ARG A 167 -2.74 15.96 12.73
CA ARG A 167 -3.09 15.43 14.06
C ARG A 167 -4.52 15.82 14.44
N TRP A 168 -4.85 17.12 14.36
CA TRP A 168 -6.12 17.68 14.81
C TRP A 168 -6.90 18.41 13.73
N THR A 169 -6.22 19.25 12.96
CA THR A 169 -6.81 20.12 11.95
C THR A 169 -6.05 20.04 10.64
N MET A 170 -6.75 20.35 9.55
CA MET A 170 -6.09 20.60 8.26
C MET A 170 -5.22 21.85 8.42
N THR A 171 -3.92 21.67 8.42
CA THR A 171 -2.97 22.77 8.38
C THR A 171 -2.55 22.97 6.94
N GLN A 172 -2.79 24.13 6.37
CA GLN A 172 -2.15 24.54 5.13
C GLN A 172 -0.68 24.81 5.47
N GLY A 173 0.14 23.79 5.39
CA GLY A 173 1.59 23.90 5.59
C GLY A 173 2.31 23.94 4.24
N ASP A 174 3.58 24.22 4.26
CA ASP A 174 4.55 24.54 3.21
C ASP A 174 4.75 23.50 2.09
N GLY A 175 3.71 22.76 1.72
CA GLY A 175 3.76 21.78 0.63
C GLY A 175 4.48 20.46 0.96
N HIS A 176 5.30 20.43 1.99
CA HIS A 176 6.01 19.23 2.41
C HIS A 176 5.16 18.37 3.37
N VAL A 177 4.95 17.11 3.00
CA VAL A 177 4.24 16.17 3.86
C VAL A 177 5.26 15.44 4.73
N HIS A 178 5.31 15.84 6.00
CA HIS A 178 6.17 15.18 6.99
C HIS A 178 5.53 13.90 7.51
N ASP A 179 6.30 12.85 7.58
CA ASP A 179 5.94 11.60 8.26
C ASP A 179 6.60 11.52 9.65
N SER A 180 6.03 10.69 10.52
CA SER A 180 6.48 10.51 11.90
C SER A 180 6.35 9.05 12.31
N PRO A 181 7.19 8.52 13.19
CA PRO A 181 6.99 7.21 13.80
C PRO A 181 5.84 7.19 14.82
N LEU A 182 5.41 8.36 15.31
CA LEU A 182 4.38 8.46 16.35
C LEU A 182 2.96 8.27 15.77
N PRO A 183 2.13 7.40 16.37
CA PRO A 183 0.81 7.03 15.84
C PRO A 183 -0.30 8.06 16.15
N LEU A 184 -0.02 9.35 15.99
CA LEU A 184 -0.96 10.43 16.27
C LEU A 184 -1.52 11.11 15.01
N ARG A 185 -1.02 10.75 13.83
CA ARG A 185 -1.43 11.36 12.56
C ARG A 185 -2.55 10.57 11.89
N ALA A 186 -3.25 11.21 10.96
CA ALA A 186 -4.49 10.71 10.35
C ALA A 186 -4.33 9.41 9.56
N ALA A 187 -3.24 9.23 8.86
CA ALA A 187 -2.95 8.02 8.09
C ALA A 187 -1.67 7.33 8.56
N CYS A 188 -1.65 6.03 8.36
CA CYS A 188 -0.49 5.17 8.52
C CYS A 188 -0.07 4.67 7.14
N VAL A 189 1.22 4.72 6.83
CA VAL A 189 1.80 4.08 5.66
C VAL A 189 2.73 2.97 6.07
N VAL A 190 2.57 1.82 5.44
CA VAL A 190 3.44 0.65 5.55
C VAL A 190 4.07 0.39 4.20
N VAL A 191 5.37 0.29 4.16
CA VAL A 191 6.12 -0.06 2.95
C VAL A 191 6.60 -1.50 3.10
N ALA A 192 6.37 -2.31 2.07
CA ALA A 192 6.83 -3.68 2.03
C ALA A 192 7.56 -3.94 0.71
N GLU A 193 8.67 -4.68 0.76
CA GLU A 193 9.50 -4.98 -0.40
C GLU A 193 9.52 -6.49 -0.64
N LYS A 194 9.33 -6.92 -1.88
CA LYS A 194 9.52 -8.31 -2.27
C LYS A 194 11.01 -8.57 -2.45
N ARG A 195 11.59 -9.33 -1.53
CA ARG A 195 12.98 -9.76 -1.63
C ARG A 195 13.05 -11.22 -2.04
N GLY A 196 13.75 -11.49 -3.13
CA GLY A 196 14.16 -12.84 -3.47
C GLY A 196 15.21 -13.34 -2.47
N LEU A 197 15.14 -14.61 -2.15
CA LEU A 197 16.25 -15.25 -1.49
C LEU A 197 17.43 -15.24 -2.46
N ALA A 198 18.49 -14.48 -2.14
CA ALA A 198 19.73 -14.59 -2.92
C ALA A 198 20.16 -16.06 -2.93
N PRO A 199 20.43 -16.65 -4.09
CA PRO A 199 20.98 -18.00 -4.13
C PRO A 199 22.28 -18.00 -3.34
N VAL A 200 22.30 -18.70 -2.23
CA VAL A 200 23.55 -18.91 -1.47
C VAL A 200 24.45 -19.72 -2.37
N ALA A 201 25.50 -19.09 -2.88
CA ALA A 201 26.51 -19.82 -3.65
C ALA A 201 27.03 -20.98 -2.76
N PRO A 202 27.10 -22.20 -3.28
CA PRO A 202 27.64 -23.30 -2.50
C PRO A 202 29.03 -22.93 -1.98
N ALA A 203 29.27 -23.14 -0.70
CA ALA A 203 30.58 -22.84 -0.11
C ALA A 203 31.68 -23.51 -0.94
N PRO A 204 32.76 -22.79 -1.26
CA PRO A 204 33.84 -23.37 -2.05
C PRO A 204 34.31 -24.64 -1.34
N ARG A 205 34.29 -25.76 -2.04
CA ARG A 205 34.84 -27.01 -1.52
C ARG A 205 36.31 -26.78 -1.20
N ALA A 206 36.64 -26.77 0.08
CA ALA A 206 38.02 -26.75 0.53
C ALA A 206 38.69 -28.05 0.02
N TRP A 207 39.56 -27.91 -0.97
CA TRP A 207 40.41 -29.01 -1.40
C TRP A 207 41.33 -29.38 -0.23
N ARG A 208 41.06 -30.52 0.39
CA ARG A 208 42.05 -31.11 1.29
C ARG A 208 43.25 -31.49 0.41
N ARG A 209 44.35 -30.79 0.57
CA ARG A 209 45.63 -31.24 0.04
C ARG A 209 45.87 -32.60 0.67
N GLY A 210 45.82 -33.65 -0.13
CA GLY A 210 46.26 -34.97 0.29
C GLY A 210 47.70 -34.91 0.79
N ALA A 211 47.97 -35.47 1.93
CA ALA A 211 49.33 -35.62 2.40
C ALA A 211 50.11 -36.42 1.37
N ALA A 212 51.21 -35.88 0.85
CA ALA A 212 52.10 -36.61 -0.02
C ALA A 212 52.64 -37.84 0.74
N PRO A 213 52.65 -39.04 0.15
CA PRO A 213 53.30 -40.14 0.78
C PRO A 213 54.79 -39.86 0.97
N ALA A 214 55.30 -40.02 2.20
CA ALA A 214 56.74 -39.97 2.45
C ALA A 214 57.43 -41.13 1.75
N ALA A 215 58.47 -40.82 0.96
CA ALA A 215 59.37 -41.78 0.35
C ALA A 215 60.33 -42.36 1.36
#